data_4f2502e3fa905ca79de111d3db04bee1
#
_entry.id   4f2502e3fa905ca79de111d3db04bee1
#
_cell.length_a   1.000
_cell.length_b   1.000
_cell.length_c   1.000
_cell.angle_alpha   90.00
_cell.angle_beta   90.00
_cell.angle_gamma   90.00
#
_symmetry.space_group_name_H-M   'P 1'
#
loop_
_entity.id
_entity.type
_entity.pdbx_description
1 polymer ?
#
loop_
_entity_poly.entity_id
_entity_poly.type
_entity_poly.pdbx_seq_one_letter_code
_entity_poly.pdbx_strand_id
1 'polypeptide(L)'
;MIDTIIFDLDGVICSTDHYHYLAWKKLSDELHISFDEKDNEKLRGVSRMESLDIILEKSRQTYSQVEKAEFANKKNTLYQQYLKQMTPSDLSVEVKETLDQLRNKGYKLAIGSSSKNTKLILKQLGLENYFDVVCDGTMIQYSKPPPEVFMKAADLLGKNYKTCLVVEDALAGCIAAKSASMHVAAISSAYGSPYADYHLNTFKDLLEIHN
;
A
#
# COMPACT_ATOMS: atom_id res chain seq x y z
N MET A 1 16.56 -12.95 -14.69
CA MET A 1 17.31 -12.35 -13.56
C MET A 1 16.56 -11.12 -13.10
N ILE A 2 16.19 -11.05 -11.82
CA ILE A 2 15.52 -9.90 -11.19
C ILE A 2 16.57 -8.83 -10.92
N ASP A 3 16.32 -7.60 -11.34
CA ASP A 3 17.22 -6.45 -11.12
C ASP A 3 16.51 -5.25 -10.47
N THR A 4 15.20 -5.37 -10.30
CA THR A 4 14.33 -4.30 -9.81
C THR A 4 13.33 -4.87 -8.82
N ILE A 5 13.14 -4.18 -7.68
CA ILE A 5 12.14 -4.54 -6.68
C ILE A 5 11.18 -3.37 -6.51
N ILE A 6 9.90 -3.63 -6.68
CA ILE A 6 8.82 -2.66 -6.52
C ILE A 6 8.01 -3.06 -5.28
N PHE A 7 8.00 -2.21 -4.28
CA PHE A 7 7.29 -2.48 -3.03
C PHE A 7 5.91 -1.82 -3.03
N ASP A 8 4.89 -2.52 -2.57
CA ASP A 8 3.78 -1.82 -1.98
C ASP A 8 4.25 -1.06 -0.72
N LEU A 9 3.45 -0.12 -0.26
CA LEU A 9 3.82 0.71 0.89
C LEU A 9 3.21 0.18 2.18
N ASP A 10 1.87 0.13 2.24
CA ASP A 10 1.13 -0.15 3.46
C ASP A 10 0.99 -1.66 3.68
N GLY A 11 1.52 -2.17 4.77
CA GLY A 11 1.63 -3.60 5.04
C GLY A 11 2.93 -4.25 4.55
N VAL A 12 3.76 -3.51 3.78
CA VAL A 12 5.06 -3.97 3.28
C VAL A 12 6.22 -3.15 3.87
N ILE A 13 6.28 -1.85 3.60
CA ILE A 13 7.33 -0.95 4.13
C ILE A 13 6.97 -0.48 5.54
N CYS A 14 5.72 -0.16 5.78
CA CYS A 14 5.18 0.26 7.07
C CYS A 14 3.74 -0.18 7.20
N SER A 15 3.13 0.02 8.38
CA SER A 15 1.69 -0.12 8.55
C SER A 15 1.07 1.21 8.94
N THR A 16 0.04 1.62 8.19
CA THR A 16 -0.78 2.79 8.49
C THR A 16 -2.21 2.41 8.92
N ASP A 17 -2.45 1.13 9.16
CA ASP A 17 -3.77 0.56 9.48
C ASP A 17 -4.41 1.24 10.69
N HIS A 18 -3.62 1.49 11.75
CA HIS A 18 -4.08 2.22 12.93
C HIS A 18 -4.59 3.63 12.60
N TYR A 19 -3.89 4.37 11.76
CA TYR A 19 -4.32 5.72 11.34
C TYR A 19 -5.55 5.69 10.44
N HIS A 20 -5.68 4.64 9.60
CA HIS A 20 -6.90 4.38 8.85
C HIS A 20 -8.08 4.14 9.78
N TYR A 21 -7.91 3.28 10.78
CA TYR A 21 -8.91 3.01 11.80
C TYR A 21 -9.37 4.29 12.51
N LEU A 22 -8.43 5.07 13.05
CA LEU A 22 -8.76 6.32 13.74
C LEU A 22 -9.56 7.30 12.88
N ALA A 23 -9.18 7.43 11.60
CA ALA A 23 -9.86 8.35 10.69
C ALA A 23 -11.27 7.87 10.32
N TRP A 24 -11.46 6.57 10.06
CA TRP A 24 -12.77 5.99 9.81
C TRP A 24 -13.64 6.00 11.05
N LYS A 25 -13.09 5.64 12.21
CA LYS A 25 -13.79 5.68 13.50
C LYS A 25 -14.33 7.08 13.79
N LYS A 26 -13.51 8.10 13.64
CA LYS A 26 -13.91 9.50 13.86
C LYS A 26 -15.04 9.93 12.94
N LEU A 27 -14.97 9.60 11.64
CA LEU A 27 -16.04 9.89 10.69
C LEU A 27 -17.32 9.11 11.05
N SER A 28 -17.20 7.82 11.36
CA SER A 28 -18.34 6.96 11.70
C SER A 28 -19.08 7.45 12.95
N ASP A 29 -18.33 7.89 13.97
CA ASP A 29 -18.92 8.47 15.20
C ASP A 29 -19.72 9.73 14.90
N GLU A 30 -19.25 10.60 14.01
CA GLU A 30 -19.97 11.80 13.59
C GLU A 30 -21.23 11.49 12.80
N LEU A 31 -21.24 10.37 12.06
CA LEU A 31 -22.40 9.89 11.32
C LEU A 31 -23.30 8.97 12.18
N HIS A 32 -22.99 8.79 13.47
CA HIS A 32 -23.68 7.89 14.38
C HIS A 32 -23.73 6.43 13.89
N ILE A 33 -22.66 5.98 13.21
CA ILE A 33 -22.47 4.62 12.72
C ILE A 33 -21.51 3.88 13.64
N SER A 34 -21.90 2.68 14.11
CA SER A 34 -20.98 1.82 14.86
C SER A 34 -19.87 1.30 13.96
N PHE A 35 -18.60 1.53 14.36
CA PHE A 35 -17.41 1.10 13.66
C PHE A 35 -16.34 0.68 14.66
N ASP A 36 -15.81 -0.52 14.52
CA ASP A 36 -14.77 -1.11 15.39
C ASP A 36 -13.57 -1.63 14.57
N GLU A 37 -12.59 -2.22 15.26
CA GLU A 37 -11.39 -2.77 14.63
C GLU A 37 -11.71 -3.92 13.66
N LYS A 38 -12.72 -4.75 13.96
CA LYS A 38 -13.13 -5.84 13.06
C LYS A 38 -13.74 -5.31 11.76
N ASP A 39 -14.42 -4.17 11.83
CA ASP A 39 -14.91 -3.50 10.65
C ASP A 39 -13.76 -2.95 9.82
N ASN A 40 -12.74 -2.37 10.48
CA ASN A 40 -11.55 -1.86 9.80
C ASN A 40 -10.77 -2.98 9.07
N GLU A 41 -10.70 -4.18 9.63
CA GLU A 41 -10.07 -5.33 8.97
C GLU A 41 -10.68 -5.64 7.59
N LYS A 42 -12.01 -5.45 7.44
CA LYS A 42 -12.72 -5.67 6.19
C LYS A 42 -12.38 -4.64 5.11
N LEU A 43 -11.79 -3.52 5.50
CA LEU A 43 -11.45 -2.41 4.60
C LEU A 43 -10.01 -2.51 4.05
N ARG A 44 -9.21 -3.48 4.50
CA ARG A 44 -7.84 -3.67 4.01
C ARG A 44 -7.83 -4.00 2.52
N GLY A 45 -7.00 -3.29 1.76
CA GLY A 45 -6.90 -3.45 0.31
C GLY A 45 -8.09 -2.90 -0.49
N VAL A 46 -9.08 -2.31 0.18
CA VAL A 46 -10.28 -1.72 -0.44
C VAL A 46 -10.06 -0.23 -0.71
N SER A 47 -10.59 0.27 -1.82
CA SER A 47 -10.50 1.69 -2.15
C SER A 47 -11.24 2.56 -1.14
N ARG A 48 -10.86 3.85 -1.03
CA ARG A 48 -11.50 4.78 -0.08
C ARG A 48 -13.02 4.89 -0.27
N MET A 49 -13.48 4.93 -1.52
CA MET A 49 -14.92 5.07 -1.79
C MET A 49 -15.67 3.79 -1.45
N GLU A 50 -15.15 2.63 -1.83
CA GLU A 50 -15.72 1.33 -1.47
C GLU A 50 -15.72 1.12 0.05
N SER A 51 -14.64 1.50 0.75
CA SER A 51 -14.57 1.46 2.21
C SER A 51 -15.66 2.32 2.84
N LEU A 52 -15.91 3.51 2.30
CA LEU A 52 -16.99 4.37 2.74
C LEU A 52 -18.35 3.72 2.50
N ASP A 53 -18.58 3.13 1.34
CA ASP A 53 -19.82 2.45 1.00
C ASP A 53 -20.11 1.29 1.99
N ILE A 54 -19.09 0.46 2.29
CA ILE A 54 -19.21 -0.62 3.29
C ILE A 54 -19.59 -0.06 4.68
N ILE A 55 -19.01 1.06 5.10
CA ILE A 55 -19.36 1.70 6.37
C ILE A 55 -20.80 2.21 6.34
N LEU A 56 -21.21 2.85 5.24
CA LEU A 56 -22.54 3.44 5.11
C LEU A 56 -23.66 2.40 4.97
N GLU A 57 -23.37 1.14 4.61
CA GLU A 57 -24.35 0.03 4.66
C GLU A 57 -24.97 -0.16 6.04
N LYS A 58 -24.26 0.22 7.11
CA LYS A 58 -24.76 0.18 8.48
C LYS A 58 -25.65 1.37 8.84
N SER A 59 -25.72 2.38 7.99
CA SER A 59 -26.58 3.55 8.21
C SER A 59 -28.02 3.27 7.84
N ARG A 60 -28.95 3.91 8.55
CA ARG A 60 -30.37 3.94 8.18
C ARG A 60 -30.68 5.07 7.18
N GLN A 61 -29.71 5.91 6.88
CA GLN A 61 -29.84 7.05 5.97
C GLN A 61 -29.23 6.71 4.61
N THR A 62 -29.78 7.30 3.58
CA THR A 62 -29.20 7.27 2.23
C THR A 62 -28.47 8.57 1.96
N TYR A 63 -27.32 8.48 1.29
CA TYR A 63 -26.46 9.62 1.01
C TYR A 63 -26.28 9.78 -0.50
N SER A 64 -26.32 11.02 -0.96
CA SER A 64 -26.00 11.38 -2.34
C SER A 64 -24.51 11.17 -2.64
N GLN A 65 -24.16 11.12 -3.92
CA GLN A 65 -22.74 11.02 -4.32
C GLN A 65 -21.92 12.23 -3.87
N VAL A 66 -22.53 13.41 -3.77
CA VAL A 66 -21.89 14.63 -3.28
C VAL A 66 -21.52 14.47 -1.81
N GLU A 67 -22.47 14.04 -0.96
CA GLU A 67 -22.23 13.80 0.47
C GLU A 67 -21.16 12.72 0.69
N LYS A 68 -21.20 11.63 -0.09
CA LYS A 68 -20.18 10.58 -0.02
C LYS A 68 -18.79 11.12 -0.37
N ALA A 69 -18.68 11.97 -1.38
CA ALA A 69 -17.41 12.62 -1.74
C ALA A 69 -16.90 13.54 -0.62
N GLU A 70 -17.79 14.29 0.04
CA GLU A 70 -17.45 15.13 1.19
C GLU A 70 -16.96 14.30 2.38
N PHE A 71 -17.66 13.19 2.71
CA PHE A 71 -17.23 12.27 3.77
C PHE A 71 -15.86 11.64 3.49
N ALA A 72 -15.64 11.19 2.24
CA ALA A 72 -14.36 10.63 1.83
C ALA A 72 -13.22 11.67 1.93
N ASN A 73 -13.48 12.92 1.57
CA ASN A 73 -12.53 14.03 1.71
C ASN A 73 -12.26 14.35 3.17
N LYS A 74 -13.30 14.41 4.01
CA LYS A 74 -13.18 14.63 5.45
C LYS A 74 -12.34 13.54 6.11
N LYS A 75 -12.65 12.26 5.81
CA LYS A 75 -11.83 11.13 6.30
C LYS A 75 -10.38 11.26 5.88
N ASN A 76 -10.12 11.64 4.62
CA ASN A 76 -8.74 11.81 4.16
C ASN A 76 -8.00 12.94 4.89
N THR A 77 -8.67 14.05 5.18
CA THR A 77 -8.10 15.14 5.97
C THR A 77 -7.71 14.68 7.37
N LEU A 78 -8.61 13.94 8.05
CA LEU A 78 -8.33 13.34 9.35
C LEU A 78 -7.14 12.36 9.27
N TYR A 79 -7.14 11.49 8.28
CA TYR A 79 -6.06 10.53 8.07
C TYR A 79 -4.71 11.23 7.87
N GLN A 80 -4.65 12.29 7.05
CA GLN A 80 -3.43 13.07 6.86
C GLN A 80 -2.96 13.76 8.16
N GLN A 81 -3.89 14.20 9.02
CA GLN A 81 -3.55 14.74 10.33
C GLN A 81 -2.91 13.68 11.23
N TYR A 82 -3.44 12.46 11.24
CA TYR A 82 -2.86 11.35 12.00
C TYR A 82 -1.51 10.91 11.41
N LEU A 83 -1.36 10.83 10.09
CA LEU A 83 -0.08 10.50 9.45
C LEU A 83 1.05 11.46 9.82
N LYS A 84 0.75 12.72 10.11
CA LYS A 84 1.76 13.69 10.58
C LYS A 84 2.34 13.36 11.95
N GLN A 85 1.74 12.43 12.68
CA GLN A 85 2.28 11.92 13.95
C GLN A 85 3.31 10.81 13.73
N MET A 86 3.38 10.24 12.52
CA MET A 86 4.42 9.28 12.17
C MET A 86 5.80 9.91 12.25
N THR A 87 6.78 9.09 12.59
CA THR A 87 8.18 9.44 12.74
C THR A 87 9.06 8.38 12.06
N PRO A 88 10.35 8.62 11.86
CA PRO A 88 11.26 7.58 11.39
C PRO A 88 11.29 6.31 12.24
N SER A 89 10.86 6.37 13.49
CA SER A 89 10.78 5.19 14.39
C SER A 89 9.63 4.23 14.03
N ASP A 90 8.69 4.67 13.19
CA ASP A 90 7.61 3.81 12.66
C ASP A 90 8.08 2.92 11.49
N LEU A 91 9.29 3.16 10.97
CA LEU A 91 9.98 2.26 10.07
C LEU A 91 10.75 1.20 10.89
N SER A 92 10.46 -0.08 10.68
CA SER A 92 11.19 -1.13 11.41
C SER A 92 12.66 -1.17 10.99
N VAL A 93 13.53 -1.49 11.94
CA VAL A 93 14.97 -1.66 11.70
C VAL A 93 15.22 -2.73 10.64
N GLU A 94 14.49 -3.85 10.70
CA GLU A 94 14.59 -4.93 9.72
C GLU A 94 14.32 -4.45 8.30
N VAL A 95 13.24 -3.67 8.10
CA VAL A 95 12.90 -3.13 6.77
C VAL A 95 14.00 -2.20 6.28
N LYS A 96 14.47 -1.27 7.12
CA LYS A 96 15.51 -0.32 6.75
C LYS A 96 16.81 -1.01 6.36
N GLU A 97 17.28 -1.94 7.19
CA GLU A 97 18.52 -2.69 6.93
C GLU A 97 18.42 -3.56 5.68
N THR A 98 17.27 -4.20 5.45
CA THR A 98 17.04 -5.02 4.27
C THR A 98 17.03 -4.17 3.00
N LEU A 99 16.35 -3.02 3.01
CA LEU A 99 16.36 -2.07 1.89
C LEU A 99 17.79 -1.60 1.56
N ASP A 100 18.59 -1.27 2.57
CA ASP A 100 19.98 -0.86 2.38
C ASP A 100 20.83 -1.98 1.76
N GLN A 101 20.65 -3.22 2.22
CA GLN A 101 21.36 -4.38 1.67
C GLN A 101 20.95 -4.66 0.21
N LEU A 102 19.65 -4.57 -0.12
CA LEU A 102 19.17 -4.73 -1.50
C LEU A 102 19.77 -3.66 -2.41
N ARG A 103 19.83 -2.40 -1.97
CA ARG A 103 20.48 -1.30 -2.70
C ARG A 103 21.96 -1.56 -2.90
N ASN A 104 22.68 -2.04 -1.87
CA ASN A 104 24.10 -2.38 -1.95
C ASN A 104 24.37 -3.57 -2.89
N LYS A 105 23.42 -4.50 -3.03
CA LYS A 105 23.45 -5.57 -4.04
C LYS A 105 23.16 -5.08 -5.47
N GLY A 106 22.84 -3.79 -5.66
CA GLY A 106 22.65 -3.17 -6.98
C GLY A 106 21.21 -3.21 -7.51
N TYR A 107 20.24 -3.66 -6.74
CA TYR A 107 18.84 -3.61 -7.15
C TYR A 107 18.34 -2.17 -7.28
N LYS A 108 17.50 -1.91 -8.29
CA LYS A 108 16.66 -0.72 -8.34
C LYS A 108 15.47 -0.91 -7.43
N LEU A 109 15.18 0.10 -6.61
CA LEU A 109 14.10 0.05 -5.61
C LEU A 109 13.05 1.10 -5.92
N ALA A 110 11.79 0.68 -6.03
CA ALA A 110 10.67 1.57 -6.29
C ALA A 110 9.49 1.31 -5.34
N ILE A 111 8.62 2.30 -5.23
CA ILE A 111 7.31 2.15 -4.60
C ILE A 111 6.23 2.09 -5.68
N GLY A 112 5.26 1.18 -5.50
CA GLY A 112 4.05 1.05 -6.31
C GLY A 112 2.82 0.95 -5.42
N SER A 113 2.29 2.09 -4.97
CA SER A 113 1.18 2.16 -4.01
C SER A 113 -0.06 2.83 -4.60
N SER A 114 -1.24 2.29 -4.32
CA SER A 114 -2.53 2.94 -4.68
C SER A 114 -2.88 4.13 -3.78
N SER A 115 -2.13 4.37 -2.71
CA SER A 115 -2.37 5.48 -1.79
C SER A 115 -1.96 6.83 -2.40
N LYS A 116 -2.85 7.81 -2.32
CA LYS A 116 -2.55 9.20 -2.69
C LYS A 116 -1.71 9.94 -1.63
N ASN A 117 -1.47 9.31 -0.47
CA ASN A 117 -0.71 9.88 0.64
C ASN A 117 0.71 9.28 0.74
N THR A 118 1.14 8.48 -0.22
CA THR A 118 2.44 7.78 -0.26
C THR A 118 3.61 8.71 0.04
N LYS A 119 3.67 9.86 -0.63
CA LYS A 119 4.77 10.83 -0.43
C LYS A 119 4.80 11.40 0.98
N LEU A 120 3.63 11.67 1.59
CA LEU A 120 3.55 12.11 2.98
C LEU A 120 4.08 11.03 3.92
N ILE A 121 3.67 9.77 3.73
CA ILE A 121 4.13 8.65 4.57
C ILE A 121 5.64 8.49 4.46
N LEU A 122 6.18 8.42 3.24
CA LEU A 122 7.63 8.29 3.02
C LEU A 122 8.42 9.45 3.66
N LYS A 123 7.90 10.68 3.59
CA LYS A 123 8.51 11.83 4.26
C LYS A 123 8.57 11.65 5.77
N GLN A 124 7.47 11.23 6.39
CA GLN A 124 7.41 11.01 7.84
C GLN A 124 8.35 9.90 8.29
N LEU A 125 8.53 8.85 7.47
CA LEU A 125 9.46 7.76 7.72
C LEU A 125 10.94 8.10 7.46
N GLY A 126 11.24 9.32 6.95
CA GLY A 126 12.60 9.71 6.57
C GLY A 126 13.08 9.06 5.26
N LEU A 127 12.16 8.60 4.41
CA LEU A 127 12.42 7.93 3.13
C LEU A 127 12.06 8.79 1.91
N GLU A 128 11.92 10.12 2.05
CA GLU A 128 11.42 11.02 1.00
C GLU A 128 12.16 10.88 -0.34
N ASN A 129 13.48 10.68 -0.32
CA ASN A 129 14.34 10.54 -1.51
C ASN A 129 15.06 9.19 -1.54
N TYR A 130 14.54 8.20 -0.84
CA TYR A 130 15.21 6.91 -0.71
C TYR A 130 15.02 6.03 -1.94
N PHE A 131 13.85 5.98 -2.54
CA PHE A 131 13.53 5.11 -3.68
C PHE A 131 13.91 5.76 -5.01
N ASP A 132 14.34 4.94 -5.99
CA ASP A 132 14.66 5.41 -7.34
C ASP A 132 13.42 5.97 -8.05
N VAL A 133 12.24 5.37 -7.80
CA VAL A 133 10.93 5.82 -8.30
C VAL A 133 9.86 5.62 -7.22
N VAL A 134 8.95 6.57 -7.14
CA VAL A 134 7.71 6.46 -6.35
C VAL A 134 6.52 6.68 -7.28
N CYS A 135 5.80 5.61 -7.59
CA CYS A 135 4.51 5.65 -8.27
C CYS A 135 3.39 5.52 -7.23
N ASP A 136 2.54 6.53 -7.14
CA ASP A 136 1.49 6.62 -6.13
C ASP A 136 0.09 6.77 -6.74
N GLY A 137 -0.94 6.77 -5.88
CA GLY A 137 -2.35 6.87 -6.27
C GLY A 137 -2.74 8.19 -6.97
N THR A 138 -1.87 9.20 -7.03
CA THR A 138 -2.10 10.43 -7.80
C THR A 138 -1.70 10.26 -9.27
N MET A 139 -0.93 9.22 -9.59
CA MET A 139 -0.36 8.96 -10.90
C MET A 139 -1.13 7.91 -11.70
N ILE A 140 -2.12 7.24 -11.10
CA ILE A 140 -2.88 6.15 -11.69
C ILE A 140 -4.36 6.48 -11.78
N GLN A 141 -5.05 5.84 -12.72
CA GLN A 141 -6.49 5.93 -12.88
C GLN A 141 -7.21 4.83 -12.10
N TYR A 142 -6.64 3.62 -12.10
CA TYR A 142 -7.23 2.44 -11.48
C TYR A 142 -6.35 1.91 -10.37
N SER A 143 -6.94 1.73 -9.17
CA SER A 143 -6.28 1.05 -8.07
C SER A 143 -6.20 -0.46 -8.31
N LYS A 144 -5.30 -1.16 -7.61
CA LYS A 144 -5.20 -2.63 -7.63
C LYS A 144 -6.60 -3.28 -7.48
N PRO A 145 -6.92 -4.36 -8.19
CA PRO A 145 -6.07 -5.33 -8.89
C PRO A 145 -5.64 -4.98 -10.32
N PRO A 146 -6.13 -3.92 -11.02
CA PRO A 146 -5.48 -3.46 -12.25
C PRO A 146 -3.98 -3.23 -12.06
N PRO A 147 -3.12 -3.61 -13.06
CA PRO A 147 -1.67 -3.62 -12.91
C PRO A 147 -1.00 -2.24 -13.04
N GLU A 148 -1.77 -1.19 -13.26
CA GLU A 148 -1.30 0.14 -13.68
C GLU A 148 -0.18 0.69 -12.82
N VAL A 149 -0.29 0.59 -11.49
CA VAL A 149 0.69 1.17 -10.57
C VAL A 149 2.07 0.53 -10.70
N PHE A 150 2.14 -0.78 -10.87
CA PHE A 150 3.39 -1.51 -10.99
C PHE A 150 4.01 -1.35 -12.38
N MET A 151 3.18 -1.41 -13.44
CA MET A 151 3.63 -1.13 -14.80
C MET A 151 4.24 0.27 -14.90
N LYS A 152 3.54 1.27 -14.36
CA LYS A 152 4.01 2.66 -14.37
C LYS A 152 5.29 2.85 -13.57
N ALA A 153 5.45 2.17 -12.42
CA ALA A 153 6.70 2.21 -11.66
C ALA A 153 7.87 1.64 -12.47
N ALA A 154 7.67 0.50 -13.15
CA ALA A 154 8.69 -0.11 -14.00
C ALA A 154 9.02 0.76 -15.24
N ASP A 155 7.98 1.34 -15.88
CA ASP A 155 8.15 2.23 -17.04
C ASP A 155 8.98 3.47 -16.68
N LEU A 156 8.71 4.08 -15.53
CA LEU A 156 9.48 5.23 -15.02
C LEU A 156 10.95 4.88 -14.72
N LEU A 157 11.23 3.63 -14.37
CA LEU A 157 12.60 3.11 -14.21
C LEU A 157 13.24 2.67 -15.53
N GLY A 158 12.48 2.60 -16.64
CA GLY A 158 12.94 2.04 -17.91
C GLY A 158 13.24 0.55 -17.81
N LYS A 159 12.49 -0.22 -17.00
CA LYS A 159 12.72 -1.62 -16.71
C LYS A 159 11.72 -2.55 -17.39
N ASN A 160 12.22 -3.75 -17.75
CA ASN A 160 11.35 -4.80 -18.29
C ASN A 160 10.54 -5.42 -17.12
N TYR A 161 9.24 -5.61 -17.32
CA TYR A 161 8.35 -6.17 -16.30
C TYR A 161 8.82 -7.56 -15.82
N LYS A 162 9.38 -8.39 -16.70
CA LYS A 162 9.90 -9.73 -16.37
C LYS A 162 11.17 -9.70 -15.50
N THR A 163 11.83 -8.56 -15.33
CA THR A 163 12.96 -8.40 -14.42
C THR A 163 12.56 -7.70 -13.12
N CYS A 164 11.27 -7.38 -12.95
CA CYS A 164 10.74 -6.78 -11.76
C CYS A 164 10.16 -7.82 -10.80
N LEU A 165 10.48 -7.68 -9.52
CA LEU A 165 9.84 -8.38 -8.40
C LEU A 165 8.96 -7.38 -7.66
N VAL A 166 7.68 -7.71 -7.49
CA VAL A 166 6.77 -6.94 -6.65
C VAL A 166 6.67 -7.60 -5.27
N VAL A 167 6.78 -6.80 -4.22
CA VAL A 167 6.56 -7.24 -2.83
C VAL A 167 5.21 -6.71 -2.38
N GLU A 168 4.32 -7.60 -1.94
CA GLU A 168 2.93 -7.31 -1.66
C GLU A 168 2.39 -8.08 -0.45
N ASP A 169 1.50 -7.42 0.30
CA ASP A 169 0.81 -8.01 1.45
C ASP A 169 -0.68 -8.32 1.19
N ALA A 170 -1.22 -7.91 0.03
CA ALA A 170 -2.63 -8.06 -0.33
C ALA A 170 -2.83 -8.87 -1.60
N LEU A 171 -3.91 -9.68 -1.64
CA LEU A 171 -4.26 -10.50 -2.80
C LEU A 171 -4.45 -9.66 -4.07
N ALA A 172 -5.10 -8.49 -3.96
CA ALA A 172 -5.33 -7.60 -5.09
C ALA A 172 -4.02 -7.13 -5.74
N GLY A 173 -2.98 -6.87 -4.93
CA GLY A 173 -1.67 -6.48 -5.42
C GLY A 173 -0.91 -7.65 -6.06
N CYS A 174 -1.01 -8.86 -5.50
CA CYS A 174 -0.45 -10.05 -6.13
C CYS A 174 -1.06 -10.29 -7.53
N ILE A 175 -2.38 -10.13 -7.67
CA ILE A 175 -3.08 -10.22 -8.96
C ILE A 175 -2.58 -9.13 -9.92
N ALA A 176 -2.45 -7.88 -9.44
CA ALA A 176 -1.95 -6.77 -10.23
C ALA A 176 -0.54 -7.03 -10.79
N ALA A 177 0.37 -7.50 -9.95
CA ALA A 177 1.74 -7.80 -10.34
C ALA A 177 1.82 -8.95 -11.38
N LYS A 178 1.04 -10.01 -11.17
CA LYS A 178 0.96 -11.12 -12.17
C LYS A 178 0.35 -10.67 -13.48
N SER A 179 -0.67 -9.83 -13.45
CA SER A 179 -1.28 -9.26 -14.66
C SER A 179 -0.29 -8.39 -15.43
N ALA A 180 0.69 -7.79 -14.75
CA ALA A 180 1.81 -7.07 -15.36
C ALA A 180 2.94 -8.00 -15.85
N SER A 181 2.83 -9.32 -15.71
CA SER A 181 3.90 -10.29 -16.01
C SER A 181 5.17 -10.10 -15.17
N MET A 182 5.02 -9.61 -13.94
CA MET A 182 6.09 -9.44 -12.95
C MET A 182 6.17 -10.66 -12.02
N HIS A 183 7.33 -10.83 -11.38
CA HIS A 183 7.47 -11.75 -10.25
C HIS A 183 6.78 -11.17 -9.01
N VAL A 184 6.30 -12.06 -8.13
CA VAL A 184 5.58 -11.68 -6.91
C VAL A 184 6.19 -12.36 -5.70
N ALA A 185 6.58 -11.57 -4.71
CA ALA A 185 6.90 -12.00 -3.36
C ALA A 185 5.77 -11.57 -2.41
N ALA A 186 5.06 -12.54 -1.87
CA ALA A 186 3.94 -12.30 -0.97
C ALA A 186 4.39 -12.36 0.49
N ILE A 187 3.96 -11.39 1.29
CA ILE A 187 4.26 -11.27 2.72
C ILE A 187 2.96 -11.08 3.51
N SER A 188 3.00 -11.29 4.82
CA SER A 188 1.90 -11.01 5.74
C SER A 188 0.58 -11.69 5.33
N SER A 189 -0.49 -10.93 5.11
CA SER A 189 -1.81 -11.49 4.77
C SER A 189 -1.87 -12.14 3.40
N ALA A 190 -0.97 -11.80 2.48
CA ALA A 190 -0.85 -12.43 1.17
C ALA A 190 0.06 -13.66 1.14
N TYR A 191 0.69 -14.06 2.26
CA TYR A 191 1.67 -15.16 2.32
C TYR A 191 1.23 -16.44 1.59
N GLY A 192 -0.03 -16.83 1.70
CA GLY A 192 -0.59 -18.00 1.03
C GLY A 192 -1.14 -17.76 -0.37
N SER A 193 -0.85 -16.61 -1.00
CA SER A 193 -1.41 -16.26 -2.30
C SER A 193 -0.98 -17.23 -3.40
N PRO A 194 -1.93 -17.77 -4.21
CA PRO A 194 -1.60 -18.65 -5.34
C PRO A 194 -0.92 -17.88 -6.50
N TYR A 195 -0.87 -16.56 -6.44
CA TYR A 195 -0.21 -15.70 -7.42
C TYR A 195 1.26 -15.40 -7.07
N ALA A 196 1.73 -15.80 -5.87
CA ALA A 196 3.08 -15.55 -5.45
C ALA A 196 4.07 -16.57 -6.07
N ASP A 197 5.25 -16.08 -6.47
CA ASP A 197 6.39 -16.92 -6.83
C ASP A 197 7.25 -17.20 -5.59
N TYR A 198 7.24 -16.27 -4.62
CA TYR A 198 7.98 -16.34 -3.37
C TYR A 198 7.06 -16.01 -2.19
N HIS A 199 7.24 -16.73 -1.08
CA HIS A 199 6.47 -16.54 0.16
C HIS A 199 7.43 -16.12 1.27
N LEU A 200 7.28 -14.88 1.75
CA LEU A 200 8.17 -14.31 2.75
C LEU A 200 7.56 -14.40 4.15
N ASN A 201 8.25 -15.05 5.08
CA ASN A 201 7.86 -15.01 6.49
C ASN A 201 8.23 -13.69 7.15
N THR A 202 9.37 -13.11 6.74
CA THR A 202 9.89 -11.82 7.18
C THR A 202 10.30 -10.97 5.97
N PHE A 203 10.40 -9.68 6.15
CA PHE A 203 10.88 -8.80 5.08
C PHE A 203 12.32 -9.11 4.67
N LYS A 204 13.14 -9.60 5.61
CA LYS A 204 14.54 -9.99 5.40
C LYS A 204 14.70 -11.18 4.45
N ASP A 205 13.68 -12.03 4.30
CA ASP A 205 13.72 -13.19 3.39
C ASP A 205 13.93 -12.76 1.92
N LEU A 206 13.68 -11.49 1.59
CA LEU A 206 14.03 -10.91 0.29
C LEU A 206 15.51 -11.05 -0.08
N LEU A 207 16.39 -11.10 0.89
CA LEU A 207 17.83 -11.23 0.68
C LEU A 207 18.25 -12.64 0.20
N GLU A 208 17.40 -13.63 0.42
CA GLU A 208 17.58 -15.05 0.07
C GLU A 208 17.00 -15.38 -1.32
N ILE A 209 16.32 -14.44 -1.98
CA ILE A 209 15.82 -14.64 -3.34
C ILE A 209 17.02 -14.61 -4.29
N HIS A 210 17.35 -15.79 -4.80
CA HIS A 210 18.41 -15.98 -5.78
C HIS A 210 17.85 -15.91 -7.20
N ASN A 211 18.59 -15.29 -8.09
CA ASN A 211 18.28 -15.16 -9.52
C ASN A 211 18.74 -16.39 -10.33
#